data_e84d4757f13ad9d404471dfb916cfe00
#
_entry.id   e84d4757f13ad9d404471dfb916cfe00
#
_cell.length_a   1.000
_cell.length_b   1.000
_cell.length_c   1.000
_cell.angle_alpha   90.00
_cell.angle_beta   90.00
_cell.angle_gamma   90.00
#
_symmetry.space_group_name_H-M   'P 1'
#
loop_
_entity.id
_entity.type
_entity.pdbx_description
1 polymer ?
#
loop_
_entity_poly.entity_id
_entity_poly.type
_entity_poly.pdbx_seq_one_letter_code
_entity_poly.pdbx_strand_id
1 'polypeptide(L)'
;MMNAKELLRQTESLLLQNDHITLAEASATQLHNALSTAAMNALTPTWVKCEAKRQGHRQAYYLSAEYLVGRMVYNNLFCLGLLDDVKALLAEKGVDIAILEDIEDDAFGNGGLGRLAACFLDSAVTTNVPLTGYGLRYRYGLFKQTFVNGYQHEEPDDWSRFGDPWSIRRVDQAVVVKMKTGDVLAVPYDMPIIGYGAKNIGTLRLWQTESLHEIDFTAFNNQHYAQASADKNKAEDITKFLYPNDDRREGKQMRIKQQYVLVSASLQDMLRAYKKRHGDDYAWFAERQNSFTTSVGVPGYSSSRSLASSLPTSVFGSADCPFSSASFC
;
A
#
# COMPACT_ATOMS: atom_id res chain seq x y z
N MET A 1 -0.40 -18.63 -19.55
CA MET A 1 -0.53 -17.19 -19.32
C MET A 1 -1.76 -16.71 -20.08
N MET A 2 -2.54 -15.80 -19.54
CA MET A 2 -3.68 -15.16 -20.21
C MET A 2 -3.15 -14.40 -21.43
N ASN A 3 -3.85 -14.43 -22.55
CA ASN A 3 -3.55 -13.61 -23.73
C ASN A 3 -4.43 -12.35 -23.75
N ALA A 4 -4.08 -11.37 -24.60
CA ALA A 4 -4.78 -10.08 -24.65
C ALA A 4 -6.28 -10.23 -25.01
N LYS A 5 -6.63 -11.18 -25.89
CA LYS A 5 -8.04 -11.42 -26.25
C LYS A 5 -8.85 -11.92 -25.06
N GLU A 6 -8.30 -12.83 -24.26
CA GLU A 6 -8.96 -13.35 -23.07
C GLU A 6 -9.06 -12.26 -21.99
N LEU A 7 -8.01 -11.44 -21.82
CA LEU A 7 -8.03 -10.29 -20.91
C LEU A 7 -9.15 -9.31 -21.29
N LEU A 8 -9.26 -8.97 -22.59
CA LEU A 8 -10.30 -8.06 -23.06
C LEU A 8 -11.71 -8.65 -22.89
N ARG A 9 -11.87 -9.95 -23.17
CA ARG A 9 -13.16 -10.66 -22.95
C ARG A 9 -13.58 -10.60 -21.48
N GLN A 10 -12.63 -10.77 -20.54
CA GLN A 10 -12.91 -10.61 -19.10
C GLN A 10 -13.24 -9.17 -18.73
N THR A 11 -12.56 -8.20 -19.32
CA THR A 11 -12.86 -6.78 -19.15
C THR A 11 -14.28 -6.46 -19.59
N GLU A 12 -14.71 -6.92 -20.77
CA GLU A 12 -16.07 -6.76 -21.27
C GLU A 12 -17.12 -7.42 -20.36
N SER A 13 -16.81 -8.62 -19.86
CA SER A 13 -17.69 -9.32 -18.91
C SER A 13 -17.84 -8.55 -17.61
N LEU A 14 -16.77 -7.95 -17.08
CA LEU A 14 -16.80 -7.14 -15.86
C LEU A 14 -17.58 -5.83 -16.06
N LEU A 15 -17.42 -5.15 -17.20
CA LEU A 15 -18.21 -3.97 -17.56
C LEU A 15 -19.72 -4.29 -17.62
N LEU A 16 -20.04 -5.42 -18.25
CA LEU A 16 -21.45 -5.84 -18.32
C LEU A 16 -22.02 -6.22 -16.95
N GLN A 17 -21.24 -6.90 -16.11
CA GLN A 17 -21.72 -7.39 -14.81
C GLN A 17 -21.82 -6.27 -13.77
N ASN A 18 -20.86 -5.34 -13.74
CA ASN A 18 -20.78 -4.34 -12.70
C ASN A 18 -21.48 -3.03 -13.07
N ASP A 19 -21.41 -2.65 -14.34
CA ASP A 19 -21.84 -1.34 -14.81
C ASP A 19 -23.01 -1.42 -15.80
N HIS A 20 -23.34 -2.62 -16.30
CA HIS A 20 -24.39 -2.85 -17.30
C HIS A 20 -24.18 -2.10 -18.64
N ILE A 21 -22.91 -1.96 -19.04
CA ILE A 21 -22.50 -1.24 -20.27
C ILE A 21 -21.59 -2.10 -21.14
N THR A 22 -21.43 -1.68 -22.39
CA THR A 22 -20.48 -2.24 -23.35
C THR A 22 -19.13 -1.51 -23.24
N LEU A 23 -18.08 -2.08 -23.85
CA LEU A 23 -16.75 -1.48 -23.88
C LEU A 23 -16.75 -0.09 -24.54
N ALA A 24 -17.54 0.10 -25.60
CA ALA A 24 -17.64 1.37 -26.32
C ALA A 24 -18.33 2.48 -25.53
N GLU A 25 -19.14 2.13 -24.55
CA GLU A 25 -19.87 3.06 -23.68
C GLU A 25 -19.09 3.37 -22.38
N ALA A 26 -18.03 2.64 -22.11
CA ALA A 26 -17.30 2.74 -20.85
C ALA A 26 -16.56 4.07 -20.73
N SER A 27 -16.74 4.73 -19.59
CA SER A 27 -15.89 5.85 -19.20
C SER A 27 -14.48 5.39 -18.89
N ALA A 28 -13.51 6.32 -18.84
CA ALA A 28 -12.12 6.03 -18.47
C ALA A 28 -12.02 5.25 -17.15
N THR A 29 -12.77 5.67 -16.12
CA THR A 29 -12.78 5.02 -14.80
C THR A 29 -13.34 3.59 -14.85
N GLN A 30 -14.44 3.38 -15.55
CA GLN A 30 -15.04 2.05 -15.69
C GLN A 30 -14.11 1.10 -16.45
N LEU A 31 -13.55 1.56 -17.55
CA LEU A 31 -12.56 0.78 -18.31
C LEU A 31 -11.32 0.48 -17.48
N HIS A 32 -10.77 1.48 -16.78
CA HIS A 32 -9.62 1.29 -15.88
C HIS A 32 -9.90 0.22 -14.83
N ASN A 33 -11.02 0.30 -14.12
CA ASN A 33 -11.37 -0.64 -13.05
C ASN A 33 -11.60 -2.06 -13.59
N ALA A 34 -12.32 -2.20 -14.69
CA ALA A 34 -12.58 -3.50 -15.30
C ALA A 34 -11.31 -4.16 -15.86
N LEU A 35 -10.48 -3.40 -16.58
CA LEU A 35 -9.23 -3.89 -17.16
C LEU A 35 -8.22 -4.26 -16.06
N SER A 36 -8.08 -3.42 -15.05
CA SER A 36 -7.21 -3.67 -13.90
C SER A 36 -7.66 -4.89 -13.10
N THR A 37 -8.96 -5.06 -12.86
CA THR A 37 -9.53 -6.24 -12.19
C THR A 37 -9.29 -7.51 -13.00
N ALA A 38 -9.47 -7.47 -14.31
CA ALA A 38 -9.18 -8.60 -15.19
C ALA A 38 -7.68 -8.98 -15.15
N ALA A 39 -6.79 -7.98 -15.14
CA ALA A 39 -5.36 -8.19 -14.98
C ALA A 39 -5.01 -8.80 -13.61
N MET A 40 -5.61 -8.31 -12.53
CA MET A 40 -5.44 -8.87 -11.18
C MET A 40 -5.87 -10.34 -11.10
N ASN A 41 -6.99 -10.68 -11.71
CA ASN A 41 -7.45 -12.08 -11.80
C ASN A 41 -6.43 -12.98 -12.50
N ALA A 42 -5.80 -12.48 -13.56
CA ALA A 42 -4.75 -13.17 -14.30
C ALA A 42 -3.45 -13.38 -13.48
N LEU A 43 -3.11 -12.40 -12.66
CA LEU A 43 -1.88 -12.38 -11.88
C LEU A 43 -1.97 -13.23 -10.61
N THR A 44 -3.13 -13.26 -9.96
CA THR A 44 -3.33 -13.87 -8.64
C THR A 44 -2.79 -15.29 -8.52
N PRO A 45 -2.99 -16.23 -9.46
CA PRO A 45 -2.44 -17.59 -9.34
C PRO A 45 -0.90 -17.63 -9.31
N THR A 46 -0.25 -16.74 -10.08
CA THR A 46 1.21 -16.62 -10.10
C THR A 46 1.71 -15.96 -8.82
N TRP A 47 1.03 -14.93 -8.35
CA TRP A 47 1.35 -14.23 -7.09
C TRP A 47 1.33 -15.20 -5.90
N VAL A 48 0.25 -15.95 -5.74
CA VAL A 48 0.13 -16.98 -4.68
C VAL A 48 1.27 -18.01 -4.74
N LYS A 49 1.63 -18.49 -5.95
CA LYS A 49 2.76 -19.42 -6.12
C LYS A 49 4.10 -18.79 -5.74
N CYS A 50 4.31 -17.52 -6.07
CA CYS A 50 5.54 -16.80 -5.72
C CYS A 50 5.63 -16.58 -4.21
N GLU A 51 4.55 -16.23 -3.54
CA GLU A 51 4.51 -16.10 -2.09
C GLU A 51 4.82 -17.43 -1.39
N ALA A 52 4.20 -18.52 -1.82
CA ALA A 52 4.46 -19.84 -1.25
C ALA A 52 5.93 -20.27 -1.39
N LYS A 53 6.55 -20.01 -2.55
CA LYS A 53 7.99 -20.30 -2.77
C LYS A 53 8.88 -19.49 -1.84
N ARG A 54 8.57 -18.22 -1.59
CA ARG A 54 9.37 -17.33 -0.75
C ARG A 54 9.35 -17.75 0.72
N GLN A 55 8.27 -18.37 1.20
CA GLN A 55 8.11 -18.74 2.61
C GLN A 55 9.23 -19.65 3.13
N GLY A 56 9.88 -20.44 2.26
CA GLY A 56 11.01 -21.32 2.63
C GLY A 56 12.38 -20.64 2.66
N HIS A 57 12.49 -19.37 2.27
CA HIS A 57 13.75 -18.65 2.15
C HIS A 57 13.87 -17.53 3.19
N ARG A 58 15.10 -17.04 3.39
CA ARG A 58 15.32 -15.80 4.16
C ARG A 58 14.55 -14.67 3.48
N GLN A 59 13.88 -13.85 4.30
CA GLN A 59 13.06 -12.74 3.83
C GLN A 59 13.79 -11.43 4.09
N ALA A 60 13.72 -10.52 3.12
CA ALA A 60 14.09 -9.13 3.29
C ALA A 60 12.83 -8.28 3.36
N TYR A 61 12.87 -7.21 4.15
CA TYR A 61 11.77 -6.29 4.32
C TYR A 61 12.25 -4.86 4.08
N TYR A 62 11.51 -4.13 3.27
CA TYR A 62 11.81 -2.74 2.97
C TYR A 62 10.68 -1.85 3.49
N LEU A 63 10.96 -1.10 4.55
CA LEU A 63 10.00 -0.17 5.14
C LEU A 63 10.24 1.22 4.56
N SER A 64 9.24 1.79 3.92
CA SER A 64 9.28 3.15 3.41
C SER A 64 7.98 3.88 3.74
N ALA A 65 8.11 5.16 4.13
CA ALA A 65 6.94 6.02 4.29
C ALA A 65 6.28 6.34 2.94
N GLU A 66 7.01 6.12 1.83
CA GLU A 66 6.57 6.44 0.48
C GLU A 66 6.89 5.34 -0.51
N TYR A 67 5.97 5.10 -1.45
CA TYR A 67 6.17 4.27 -2.63
C TYR A 67 5.57 4.97 -3.85
N LEU A 68 6.41 5.48 -4.73
CA LEU A 68 5.98 6.08 -5.99
C LEU A 68 5.97 5.01 -7.08
N VAL A 69 4.90 4.23 -7.15
CA VAL A 69 4.77 3.08 -8.04
C VAL A 69 4.48 3.48 -9.50
N GLY A 70 3.86 4.63 -9.72
CA GLY A 70 3.48 5.12 -11.04
C GLY A 70 2.19 4.47 -11.56
N ARG A 71 1.95 4.56 -12.87
CA ARG A 71 0.72 4.07 -13.53
C ARG A 71 0.67 2.55 -13.60
N MET A 72 -0.01 1.96 -12.63
CA MET A 72 -0.06 0.50 -12.47
C MET A 72 -0.63 -0.23 -13.67
N VAL A 73 -1.67 0.31 -14.31
CA VAL A 73 -2.30 -0.34 -15.47
C VAL A 73 -1.32 -0.51 -16.63
N TYR A 74 -0.57 0.53 -16.97
CA TYR A 74 0.41 0.47 -18.06
C TYR A 74 1.62 -0.37 -17.70
N ASN A 75 2.17 -0.18 -16.50
CA ASN A 75 3.31 -0.95 -16.01
C ASN A 75 2.99 -2.45 -15.96
N ASN A 76 1.82 -2.81 -15.45
CA ASN A 76 1.43 -4.20 -15.30
C ASN A 76 1.15 -4.87 -16.66
N LEU A 77 0.47 -4.19 -17.57
CA LEU A 77 0.29 -4.69 -18.93
C LEU A 77 1.62 -4.84 -19.68
N PHE A 78 2.54 -3.89 -19.50
CA PHE A 78 3.88 -3.96 -20.08
C PHE A 78 4.68 -5.16 -19.52
N CYS A 79 4.70 -5.34 -18.22
CA CYS A 79 5.39 -6.48 -17.57
C CYS A 79 4.78 -7.82 -17.98
N LEU A 80 3.48 -7.88 -18.24
CA LEU A 80 2.79 -9.04 -18.78
C LEU A 80 3.10 -9.30 -20.27
N GLY A 81 3.67 -8.33 -20.99
CA GLY A 81 3.86 -8.38 -22.44
C GLY A 81 2.55 -8.27 -23.21
N LEU A 82 1.53 -7.64 -22.66
CA LEU A 82 0.19 -7.53 -23.24
C LEU A 82 -0.18 -6.12 -23.69
N LEU A 83 0.64 -5.09 -23.38
CA LEU A 83 0.27 -3.68 -23.58
C LEU A 83 -0.05 -3.36 -25.04
N ASP A 84 0.82 -3.74 -25.97
CA ASP A 84 0.65 -3.43 -27.40
C ASP A 84 -0.55 -4.18 -28.01
N ASP A 85 -0.73 -5.45 -27.64
CA ASP A 85 -1.86 -6.25 -28.10
C ASP A 85 -3.20 -5.72 -27.54
N VAL A 86 -3.25 -5.32 -26.28
CA VAL A 86 -4.45 -4.72 -25.66
C VAL A 86 -4.77 -3.39 -26.31
N LYS A 87 -3.75 -2.56 -26.57
CA LYS A 87 -3.92 -1.28 -27.30
C LYS A 87 -4.54 -1.50 -28.68
N ALA A 88 -4.01 -2.46 -29.44
CA ALA A 88 -4.53 -2.79 -30.77
C ALA A 88 -5.99 -3.29 -30.71
N LEU A 89 -6.30 -4.20 -29.80
CA LEU A 89 -7.64 -4.76 -29.65
C LEU A 89 -8.68 -3.71 -29.17
N LEU A 90 -8.29 -2.77 -28.31
CA LEU A 90 -9.14 -1.66 -27.90
C LEU A 90 -9.41 -0.73 -29.10
N ALA A 91 -8.39 -0.41 -29.90
CA ALA A 91 -8.52 0.42 -31.09
C ALA A 91 -9.44 -0.22 -32.13
N GLU A 92 -9.40 -1.54 -32.34
CA GLU A 92 -10.34 -2.28 -33.22
C GLU A 92 -11.81 -2.10 -32.77
N LYS A 93 -12.04 -1.86 -31.48
CA LYS A 93 -13.35 -1.60 -30.89
C LYS A 93 -13.69 -0.11 -30.76
N GLY A 94 -12.86 0.75 -31.33
CA GLY A 94 -13.07 2.20 -31.32
C GLY A 94 -12.71 2.89 -30.00
N VAL A 95 -11.94 2.24 -29.12
CA VAL A 95 -11.50 2.80 -27.83
C VAL A 95 -10.02 3.07 -27.87
N ASP A 96 -9.61 4.31 -27.61
CA ASP A 96 -8.19 4.65 -27.43
C ASP A 96 -7.79 4.40 -25.96
N ILE A 97 -6.74 3.59 -25.75
CA ILE A 97 -6.20 3.31 -24.42
C ILE A 97 -5.74 4.60 -23.71
N ALA A 98 -5.43 5.66 -24.45
CA ALA A 98 -5.00 6.94 -23.89
C ALA A 98 -6.04 7.59 -22.95
N ILE A 99 -7.31 7.20 -23.04
CA ILE A 99 -8.33 7.66 -22.05
C ILE A 99 -7.97 7.28 -20.62
N LEU A 100 -7.14 6.24 -20.42
CA LEU A 100 -6.66 5.83 -19.08
C LEU A 100 -5.62 6.79 -18.52
N GLU A 101 -5.09 7.72 -19.30
CA GLU A 101 -4.14 8.74 -18.85
C GLU A 101 -4.83 9.82 -17.99
N ASP A 102 -6.14 9.95 -18.09
CA ASP A 102 -6.96 10.84 -17.26
C ASP A 102 -7.20 10.29 -15.84
N ILE A 103 -6.88 9.01 -15.61
CA ILE A 103 -7.02 8.39 -14.29
C ILE A 103 -5.82 8.76 -13.42
N GLU A 104 -6.10 9.21 -12.21
CA GLU A 104 -5.09 9.54 -11.22
C GLU A 104 -4.32 8.27 -10.79
N ASP A 105 -2.99 8.42 -10.58
CA ASP A 105 -2.13 7.32 -10.14
C ASP A 105 -2.34 7.03 -8.64
N ASP A 106 -2.02 5.81 -8.24
CA ASP A 106 -1.98 5.44 -6.82
C ASP A 106 -0.94 6.29 -6.07
N ALA A 107 -1.40 7.15 -5.17
CA ALA A 107 -0.61 8.23 -4.59
C ALA A 107 0.00 7.89 -3.23
N PHE A 108 0.93 6.94 -3.19
CA PHE A 108 1.65 6.53 -1.98
C PHE A 108 3.03 7.17 -1.84
N GLY A 109 3.44 8.01 -2.74
CA GLY A 109 4.75 8.67 -2.73
C GLY A 109 4.78 9.88 -3.65
N ASN A 110 5.81 10.73 -3.48
CA ASN A 110 5.93 11.96 -4.25
C ASN A 110 7.31 12.14 -4.90
N GLY A 111 8.38 11.81 -4.20
CA GLY A 111 9.73 12.18 -4.63
C GLY A 111 10.68 11.00 -4.84
N GLY A 112 11.97 11.34 -4.85
CA GLY A 112 13.06 10.38 -5.08
C GLY A 112 13.09 9.23 -4.07
N LEU A 113 12.71 9.49 -2.81
CA LEU A 113 12.62 8.48 -1.76
C LEU A 113 11.59 7.39 -2.13
N GLY A 114 10.38 7.81 -2.48
CA GLY A 114 9.32 6.89 -2.88
C GLY A 114 9.63 6.16 -4.19
N ARG A 115 10.27 6.85 -5.15
CA ARG A 115 10.67 6.20 -6.41
C ARG A 115 11.79 5.19 -6.20
N LEU A 116 12.78 5.48 -5.36
CA LEU A 116 13.84 4.55 -5.01
C LEU A 116 13.27 3.26 -4.38
N ALA A 117 12.33 3.41 -3.43
CA ALA A 117 11.66 2.29 -2.80
C ALA A 117 10.92 1.41 -3.82
N ALA A 118 10.16 2.02 -4.75
CA ALA A 118 9.48 1.31 -5.82
C ALA A 118 10.45 0.58 -6.76
N CYS A 119 11.56 1.22 -7.15
CA CYS A 119 12.59 0.61 -7.99
C CYS A 119 13.29 -0.58 -7.31
N PHE A 120 13.51 -0.52 -5.99
CA PHE A 120 14.08 -1.65 -5.26
C PHE A 120 13.13 -2.85 -5.23
N LEU A 121 11.81 -2.62 -5.05
CA LEU A 121 10.84 -3.71 -5.13
C LEU A 121 10.79 -4.33 -6.52
N ASP A 122 10.73 -3.51 -7.55
CA ASP A 122 10.68 -3.95 -8.94
C ASP A 122 11.93 -4.77 -9.32
N SER A 123 13.12 -4.26 -8.98
CA SER A 123 14.39 -4.96 -9.20
C SER A 123 14.48 -6.27 -8.41
N ALA A 124 14.08 -6.28 -7.14
CA ALA A 124 14.10 -7.47 -6.31
C ALA A 124 13.18 -8.57 -6.87
N VAL A 125 11.98 -8.18 -7.30
CA VAL A 125 11.03 -9.14 -7.90
C VAL A 125 11.55 -9.66 -9.22
N THR A 126 12.08 -8.80 -10.08
CA THR A 126 12.65 -9.18 -11.38
C THR A 126 13.79 -10.18 -11.22
N THR A 127 14.67 -9.97 -10.23
CA THR A 127 15.81 -10.85 -9.92
C THR A 127 15.47 -11.99 -8.95
N ASN A 128 14.20 -12.17 -8.59
CA ASN A 128 13.69 -13.20 -7.68
C ASN A 128 14.28 -13.14 -6.25
N VAL A 129 14.60 -11.94 -5.77
CA VAL A 129 14.98 -11.73 -4.37
C VAL A 129 13.71 -11.70 -3.50
N PRO A 130 13.63 -12.46 -2.39
CA PRO A 130 12.46 -12.49 -1.52
C PRO A 130 12.38 -11.22 -0.65
N LEU A 131 11.94 -10.12 -1.28
CA LEU A 131 11.74 -8.81 -0.66
C LEU A 131 10.24 -8.49 -0.59
N THR A 132 9.79 -8.06 0.59
CA THR A 132 8.44 -7.52 0.80
C THR A 132 8.54 -6.04 1.19
N GLY A 133 7.78 -5.18 0.51
CA GLY A 133 7.66 -3.77 0.86
C GLY A 133 6.59 -3.54 1.93
N TYR A 134 6.87 -2.64 2.87
CA TYR A 134 5.89 -2.15 3.84
C TYR A 134 5.80 -0.63 3.76
N GLY A 135 4.59 -0.10 3.67
CA GLY A 135 4.33 1.33 3.58
C GLY A 135 3.02 1.73 4.24
N LEU A 136 2.62 2.98 4.01
CA LEU A 136 1.33 3.51 4.41
C LEU A 136 0.45 3.73 3.18
N ARG A 137 -0.83 3.37 3.30
CA ARG A 137 -1.83 3.64 2.29
C ARG A 137 -2.49 4.98 2.57
N TYR A 138 -1.95 6.01 1.96
CA TYR A 138 -2.53 7.34 2.08
C TYR A 138 -3.81 7.45 1.24
N ARG A 139 -4.84 8.03 1.83
CA ARG A 139 -6.09 8.29 1.11
C ARG A 139 -5.94 9.40 0.09
N TYR A 140 -5.19 10.44 0.45
CA TYR A 140 -4.90 11.58 -0.41
C TYR A 140 -3.41 11.61 -0.70
N GLY A 141 -3.04 11.83 -1.95
CA GLY A 141 -1.68 12.08 -2.36
C GLY A 141 -1.16 13.42 -1.85
N LEU A 142 -0.13 13.96 -2.52
CA LEU A 142 0.41 15.26 -2.15
C LEU A 142 -0.62 16.36 -2.36
N PHE A 143 -1.02 16.59 -3.59
CA PHE A 143 -2.13 17.41 -4.05
C PHE A 143 -2.30 17.25 -5.56
N LYS A 144 -3.51 17.53 -6.05
CA LYS A 144 -3.77 17.74 -7.48
C LYS A 144 -3.48 19.17 -7.83
N GLN A 145 -2.64 19.36 -8.84
CA GLN A 145 -2.29 20.70 -9.32
C GLN A 145 -3.30 21.19 -10.34
N THR A 146 -3.93 22.32 -10.07
CA THR A 146 -4.78 23.06 -11.00
C THR A 146 -4.26 24.47 -11.18
N PHE A 147 -4.77 25.19 -12.20
CA PHE A 147 -4.39 26.57 -12.46
C PHE A 147 -5.63 27.46 -12.41
N VAL A 148 -5.58 28.46 -11.52
CA VAL A 148 -6.64 29.46 -11.40
C VAL A 148 -6.04 30.84 -11.63
N ASN A 149 -6.54 31.58 -12.62
CA ASN A 149 -6.03 32.90 -13.01
C ASN A 149 -4.51 32.96 -13.29
N GLY A 150 -3.93 31.86 -13.83
CA GLY A 150 -2.50 31.76 -14.13
C GLY A 150 -1.61 31.38 -12.95
N TYR A 151 -2.18 31.12 -11.76
CA TYR A 151 -1.46 30.69 -10.58
C TYR A 151 -1.80 29.23 -10.23
N GLN A 152 -0.84 28.52 -9.67
CA GLN A 152 -1.06 27.19 -9.13
C GLN A 152 -2.10 27.23 -8.01
N HIS A 153 -3.02 26.26 -8.06
CA HIS A 153 -4.00 26.02 -7.02
C HIS A 153 -3.97 24.54 -6.67
N GLU A 154 -3.85 24.20 -5.39
CA GLU A 154 -3.79 22.84 -4.89
C GLU A 154 -5.18 22.35 -4.51
N GLU A 155 -5.53 21.16 -5.03
CA GLU A 155 -6.76 20.45 -4.69
C GLU A 155 -6.44 19.09 -4.09
N PRO A 156 -7.34 18.49 -3.29
CA PRO A 156 -7.14 17.14 -2.75
C PRO A 156 -7.01 16.12 -3.90
N ASP A 157 -5.95 15.33 -3.86
CA ASP A 157 -5.73 14.18 -4.74
C ASP A 157 -6.41 12.94 -4.12
N ASP A 158 -7.73 12.82 -4.30
CA ASP A 158 -8.52 11.66 -3.83
C ASP A 158 -8.47 10.53 -4.88
N TRP A 159 -7.28 10.00 -5.13
CA TRP A 159 -6.98 9.00 -6.15
C TRP A 159 -7.83 7.73 -6.02
N SER A 160 -8.24 7.35 -4.81
CA SER A 160 -9.03 6.15 -4.55
C SER A 160 -10.55 6.36 -4.63
N ARG A 161 -11.00 7.56 -4.99
CA ARG A 161 -12.42 7.95 -5.01
C ARG A 161 -13.31 7.01 -5.81
N PHE A 162 -12.79 6.49 -6.91
CA PHE A 162 -13.53 5.63 -7.84
C PHE A 162 -13.15 4.15 -7.76
N GLY A 163 -12.43 3.77 -6.71
CA GLY A 163 -11.97 2.42 -6.46
C GLY A 163 -10.45 2.27 -6.53
N ASP A 164 -9.98 1.14 -6.04
CA ASP A 164 -8.59 0.73 -6.06
C ASP A 164 -8.55 -0.76 -6.45
N PRO A 165 -8.50 -1.06 -7.76
CA PRO A 165 -8.54 -2.43 -8.25
C PRO A 165 -7.24 -3.20 -8.02
N TRP A 166 -6.14 -2.51 -7.64
CA TRP A 166 -4.83 -3.11 -7.47
C TRP A 166 -4.53 -3.58 -6.05
N SER A 167 -5.33 -3.18 -5.06
CA SER A 167 -5.11 -3.55 -3.66
C SER A 167 -6.12 -4.58 -3.16
N ILE A 168 -5.62 -5.56 -2.38
CA ILE A 168 -6.46 -6.52 -1.66
C ILE A 168 -6.47 -6.17 -0.19
N ARG A 169 -7.61 -5.76 0.35
CA ARG A 169 -7.80 -5.48 1.78
C ARG A 169 -7.80 -6.78 2.58
N ARG A 170 -6.91 -6.88 3.58
CA ARG A 170 -6.70 -8.08 4.40
C ARG A 170 -7.11 -7.85 5.85
N VAL A 171 -8.41 -7.80 6.10
CA VAL A 171 -8.96 -7.57 7.45
C VAL A 171 -8.55 -8.66 8.43
N ASP A 172 -8.45 -9.90 7.94
CA ASP A 172 -7.99 -11.08 8.69
C ASP A 172 -6.56 -10.92 9.24
N GLN A 173 -5.82 -9.95 8.72
CA GLN A 173 -4.42 -9.67 9.08
C GLN A 173 -4.24 -8.29 9.71
N ALA A 174 -5.31 -7.62 10.06
CA ALA A 174 -5.25 -6.37 10.78
C ALA A 174 -4.59 -6.53 12.16
N VAL A 175 -3.88 -5.49 12.60
CA VAL A 175 -3.20 -5.46 13.89
C VAL A 175 -3.53 -4.20 14.67
N VAL A 176 -3.57 -4.31 15.98
CA VAL A 176 -3.79 -3.15 16.86
C VAL A 176 -2.45 -2.48 17.15
N VAL A 177 -2.37 -1.20 16.84
CA VAL A 177 -1.22 -0.36 17.20
C VAL A 177 -1.58 0.47 18.43
N LYS A 178 -0.91 0.16 19.54
CA LYS A 178 -1.13 0.83 20.82
C LYS A 178 -0.38 2.14 20.89
N MET A 179 -1.08 3.23 21.22
CA MET A 179 -0.49 4.55 21.37
C MET A 179 -1.05 5.28 22.60
N LYS A 180 -0.26 6.15 23.22
CA LYS A 180 -0.73 6.99 24.35
C LYS A 180 -1.92 7.89 23.99
N THR A 181 -2.08 8.21 22.71
CA THR A 181 -3.13 9.11 22.20
C THR A 181 -4.41 8.39 21.78
N GLY A 182 -4.49 7.09 21.99
CA GLY A 182 -5.57 6.20 21.57
C GLY A 182 -5.06 5.12 20.62
N ASP A 183 -5.53 3.90 20.81
CA ASP A 183 -5.18 2.76 19.97
C ASP A 183 -5.87 2.85 18.61
N VAL A 184 -5.21 2.32 17.57
CA VAL A 184 -5.76 2.26 16.22
C VAL A 184 -5.63 0.87 15.64
N LEU A 185 -6.53 0.51 14.74
CA LEU A 185 -6.46 -0.69 13.93
C LEU A 185 -5.68 -0.37 12.65
N ALA A 186 -4.55 -1.04 12.42
CA ALA A 186 -3.82 -0.98 11.16
C ALA A 186 -4.28 -2.15 10.27
N VAL A 187 -4.95 -1.83 9.18
CA VAL A 187 -5.48 -2.80 8.21
C VAL A 187 -4.55 -2.84 7.01
N PRO A 188 -3.99 -4.00 6.65
CA PRO A 188 -3.10 -4.10 5.51
C PRO A 188 -3.86 -4.23 4.19
N TYR A 189 -3.33 -3.59 3.17
CA TYR A 189 -3.70 -3.72 1.77
C TYR A 189 -2.50 -4.25 1.01
N ASP A 190 -2.66 -5.40 0.37
CA ASP A 190 -1.61 -6.05 -0.40
C ASP A 190 -1.75 -5.71 -1.88
N MET A 191 -0.67 -5.23 -2.47
CA MET A 191 -0.57 -4.83 -3.86
C MET A 191 0.51 -5.68 -4.55
N PRO A 192 0.26 -6.27 -5.74
CA PRO A 192 1.26 -7.02 -6.47
C PRO A 192 2.29 -6.10 -7.13
N ILE A 193 3.56 -6.45 -6.99
CA ILE A 193 4.66 -5.86 -7.76
C ILE A 193 5.09 -6.90 -8.79
N ILE A 194 4.95 -6.57 -10.07
CA ILE A 194 5.19 -7.51 -11.16
C ILE A 194 6.59 -7.30 -11.71
N GLY A 195 7.43 -8.32 -11.62
CA GLY A 195 8.76 -8.28 -12.21
C GLY A 195 8.70 -8.32 -13.76
N TYR A 196 9.74 -7.84 -14.40
CA TYR A 196 9.84 -7.84 -15.85
C TYR A 196 9.62 -9.24 -16.45
N GLY A 197 8.74 -9.33 -17.44
CA GLY A 197 8.31 -10.58 -18.05
C GLY A 197 7.39 -11.44 -17.18
N ALA A 198 6.84 -10.91 -16.09
CA ALA A 198 5.84 -11.50 -15.19
C ALA A 198 6.17 -12.91 -14.65
N LYS A 199 7.46 -13.26 -14.59
CA LYS A 199 7.91 -14.56 -14.04
C LYS A 199 7.76 -14.63 -12.53
N ASN A 200 7.98 -13.51 -11.86
CA ASN A 200 7.89 -13.37 -10.42
C ASN A 200 6.99 -12.19 -10.07
N ILE A 201 6.23 -12.33 -8.98
CA ILE A 201 5.37 -11.27 -8.44
C ILE A 201 5.69 -11.14 -6.96
N GLY A 202 5.98 -9.90 -6.54
CA GLY A 202 6.22 -9.51 -5.16
C GLY A 202 4.99 -8.92 -4.49
N THR A 203 5.14 -8.54 -3.24
CA THR A 203 4.09 -7.91 -2.45
C THR A 203 4.56 -6.59 -1.88
N LEU A 204 3.78 -5.54 -2.12
CA LEU A 204 3.82 -4.29 -1.37
C LEU A 204 2.62 -4.28 -0.43
N ARG A 205 2.88 -4.26 0.89
CA ARG A 205 1.86 -4.20 1.93
C ARG A 205 1.77 -2.79 2.47
N LEU A 206 0.60 -2.19 2.33
CA LEU A 206 0.34 -0.83 2.74
C LEU A 206 -0.66 -0.80 3.90
N TRP A 207 -0.31 -0.09 4.98
CA TRP A 207 -1.15 0.02 6.17
C TRP A 207 -2.07 1.22 6.08
N GLN A 208 -3.36 1.00 6.30
CA GLN A 208 -4.36 2.04 6.51
C GLN A 208 -4.86 1.97 7.94
N THR A 209 -4.96 3.13 8.60
CA THR A 209 -5.47 3.19 9.97
C THR A 209 -6.98 3.35 10.00
N GLU A 210 -7.60 2.60 10.89
CA GLU A 210 -9.04 2.62 11.15
C GLU A 210 -9.29 2.70 12.66
N SER A 211 -10.48 3.13 13.07
CA SER A 211 -10.87 3.11 14.47
C SER A 211 -11.13 1.69 14.95
N LEU A 212 -10.81 1.42 16.23
CA LEU A 212 -11.22 0.19 16.92
C LEU A 212 -12.71 0.21 17.29
N HIS A 213 -13.26 1.40 17.40
CA HIS A 213 -14.64 1.62 17.78
C HIS A 213 -15.41 2.21 16.60
N GLU A 214 -16.63 1.80 16.45
CA GLU A 214 -17.55 2.42 15.52
C GLU A 214 -17.95 3.83 16.02
N ILE A 215 -18.90 4.44 15.34
CA ILE A 215 -19.46 5.74 15.73
C ILE A 215 -20.09 5.63 17.11
N ASP A 216 -19.86 6.63 17.97
CA ASP A 216 -20.58 6.77 19.25
C ASP A 216 -22.07 7.01 18.96
N PHE A 217 -22.84 5.94 19.04
CA PHE A 217 -24.26 5.96 18.71
C PHE A 217 -25.08 6.79 19.72
N THR A 218 -24.63 6.90 20.95
CA THR A 218 -25.28 7.75 21.96
C THR A 218 -25.11 9.23 21.62
N ALA A 219 -23.90 9.65 21.29
CA ALA A 219 -23.65 11.00 20.82
C ALA A 219 -24.42 11.31 19.53
N PHE A 220 -24.48 10.34 18.60
CA PHE A 220 -25.25 10.47 17.36
C PHE A 220 -26.74 10.70 17.62
N ASN A 221 -27.38 9.90 18.48
CA ASN A 221 -28.78 10.03 18.85
C ASN A 221 -29.07 11.38 19.54
N ASN A 222 -28.10 11.92 20.28
CA ASN A 222 -28.19 13.22 20.90
C ASN A 222 -27.83 14.39 19.96
N GLN A 223 -27.75 14.14 18.65
CA GLN A 223 -27.44 15.12 17.61
C GLN A 223 -26.02 15.75 17.72
N HIS A 224 -25.13 15.14 18.48
CA HIS A 224 -23.72 15.54 18.58
C HIS A 224 -22.88 14.84 17.49
N TYR A 225 -23.20 15.08 16.22
CA TYR A 225 -22.64 14.34 15.08
C TYR A 225 -21.12 14.41 14.95
N ALA A 226 -20.54 15.60 15.21
CA ALA A 226 -19.08 15.77 15.20
C ALA A 226 -18.38 14.96 16.30
N GLN A 227 -18.98 14.89 17.48
CA GLN A 227 -18.48 14.10 18.60
C GLN A 227 -18.62 12.60 18.30
N ALA A 228 -19.74 12.19 17.71
CA ALA A 228 -20.02 10.81 17.37
C ALA A 228 -18.95 10.18 16.46
N SER A 229 -18.36 10.96 15.54
CA SER A 229 -17.33 10.51 14.61
C SER A 229 -15.89 10.89 15.01
N ALA A 230 -15.71 11.54 16.16
CA ALA A 230 -14.41 12.13 16.54
C ALA A 230 -13.28 11.10 16.62
N ASP A 231 -13.50 9.95 17.24
CA ASP A 231 -12.47 8.92 17.42
C ASP A 231 -12.18 8.19 16.10
N LYS A 232 -13.20 7.98 15.28
CA LYS A 232 -13.03 7.47 13.93
C LYS A 232 -12.14 8.40 13.10
N ASN A 233 -12.47 9.68 13.07
CA ASN A 233 -11.71 10.68 12.32
C ASN A 233 -10.24 10.76 12.80
N LYS A 234 -9.99 10.76 14.12
CA LYS A 234 -8.63 10.78 14.68
C LYS A 234 -7.78 9.58 14.26
N ALA A 235 -8.39 8.39 14.16
CA ALA A 235 -7.69 7.19 13.70
C ALA A 235 -7.38 7.27 12.19
N GLU A 236 -8.38 7.63 11.39
CA GLU A 236 -8.25 7.72 9.93
C GLU A 236 -7.29 8.84 9.48
N ASP A 237 -7.22 9.95 10.23
CA ASP A 237 -6.36 11.10 9.92
C ASP A 237 -4.87 10.73 9.86
N ILE A 238 -4.43 9.65 10.52
CA ILE A 238 -3.02 9.23 10.53
C ILE A 238 -2.55 8.85 9.12
N THR A 239 -3.37 8.12 8.37
CA THR A 239 -3.04 7.71 6.99
C THR A 239 -3.81 8.50 5.93
N LYS A 240 -4.33 9.67 6.28
CA LYS A 240 -5.16 10.46 5.38
C LYS A 240 -4.35 11.18 4.31
N PHE A 241 -3.28 11.87 4.71
CA PHE A 241 -2.45 12.70 3.83
C PHE A 241 -1.00 12.26 3.82
N LEU A 242 -0.40 12.24 2.62
CA LEU A 242 1.01 11.86 2.43
C LEU A 242 1.96 12.82 3.15
N TYR A 243 1.74 14.14 3.04
CA TYR A 243 2.55 15.17 3.67
C TYR A 243 1.68 16.16 4.48
N PRO A 244 1.33 15.82 5.74
CA PRO A 244 0.74 16.83 6.61
C PRO A 244 1.77 17.95 6.86
N ASN A 245 1.31 19.20 6.86
CA ASN A 245 2.14 20.35 7.23
C ASN A 245 2.67 20.15 8.66
N ASP A 246 3.98 20.26 8.86
CA ASP A 246 4.67 20.03 10.14
C ASP A 246 5.35 21.28 10.71
N ASP A 247 4.95 22.45 10.30
CA ASP A 247 5.43 23.72 10.87
C ASP A 247 5.08 23.82 12.35
N ARG A 248 3.92 23.30 12.74
CA ARG A 248 3.40 23.30 14.10
C ARG A 248 3.58 21.94 14.78
N ARG A 249 3.40 21.94 16.11
CA ARG A 249 3.54 20.75 16.96
C ARG A 249 2.59 19.61 16.53
N GLU A 250 1.37 19.94 16.16
CA GLU A 250 0.33 18.97 15.77
C GLU A 250 0.74 18.20 14.51
N GLY A 251 1.27 18.91 13.52
CA GLY A 251 1.78 18.28 12.28
C GLY A 251 2.99 17.40 12.54
N LYS A 252 3.95 17.85 13.37
CA LYS A 252 5.09 17.03 13.79
C LYS A 252 4.64 15.75 14.50
N GLN A 253 3.66 15.85 15.39
CA GLN A 253 3.07 14.69 16.06
C GLN A 253 2.38 13.75 15.08
N MET A 254 1.70 14.27 14.06
CA MET A 254 1.06 13.46 13.04
C MET A 254 2.10 12.65 12.27
N ARG A 255 3.21 13.27 11.83
CA ARG A 255 4.30 12.56 11.14
C ARG A 255 4.93 11.47 12.00
N ILE A 256 5.11 11.72 13.31
CA ILE A 256 5.61 10.70 14.25
C ILE A 256 4.61 9.54 14.36
N LYS A 257 3.31 9.83 14.42
CA LYS A 257 2.27 8.77 14.45
C LYS A 257 2.29 7.92 13.17
N GLN A 258 2.42 8.53 12.01
CA GLN A 258 2.55 7.81 10.73
C GLN A 258 3.71 6.83 10.76
N GLN A 259 4.90 7.29 11.17
CA GLN A 259 6.08 6.45 11.26
C GLN A 259 5.93 5.33 12.31
N TYR A 260 5.35 5.66 13.46
CA TYR A 260 5.13 4.68 14.52
C TYR A 260 4.16 3.58 14.09
N VAL A 261 3.07 3.94 13.42
CA VAL A 261 2.12 2.97 12.86
C VAL A 261 2.80 2.07 11.83
N LEU A 262 3.53 2.66 10.88
CA LEU A 262 4.27 1.90 9.86
C LEU A 262 5.17 0.85 10.48
N VAL A 263 6.02 1.24 11.43
CA VAL A 263 7.00 0.34 12.05
C VAL A 263 6.30 -0.68 12.94
N SER A 264 5.40 -0.26 13.82
CA SER A 264 4.71 -1.14 14.77
C SER A 264 3.87 -2.20 14.05
N ALA A 265 3.06 -1.80 13.07
CA ALA A 265 2.23 -2.72 12.32
C ALA A 265 3.07 -3.72 11.51
N SER A 266 4.13 -3.24 10.85
CA SER A 266 5.02 -4.10 10.06
C SER A 266 5.76 -5.12 10.91
N LEU A 267 6.28 -4.73 12.07
CA LEU A 267 6.95 -5.65 12.99
C LEU A 267 5.98 -6.71 13.55
N GLN A 268 4.77 -6.32 13.91
CA GLN A 268 3.74 -7.27 14.38
C GLN A 268 3.41 -8.29 13.28
N ASP A 269 3.31 -7.86 12.02
CA ASP A 269 3.05 -8.74 10.89
C ASP A 269 4.20 -9.71 10.62
N MET A 270 5.44 -9.22 10.63
CA MET A 270 6.65 -10.04 10.49
C MET A 270 6.74 -11.08 11.59
N LEU A 271 6.50 -10.69 12.84
CA LEU A 271 6.48 -11.62 14.00
C LEU A 271 5.38 -12.66 13.87
N ARG A 272 4.18 -12.24 13.45
CA ARG A 272 3.07 -13.18 13.21
C ARG A 272 3.42 -14.19 12.12
N ALA A 273 4.00 -13.73 11.01
CA ALA A 273 4.43 -14.60 9.91
C ALA A 273 5.57 -15.55 10.35
N TYR A 274 6.47 -15.08 11.20
CA TYR A 274 7.53 -15.90 11.79
C TYR A 274 6.98 -16.97 12.72
N LYS A 275 6.12 -16.59 13.67
CA LYS A 275 5.44 -17.51 14.59
C LYS A 275 4.70 -18.63 13.86
N LYS A 276 3.97 -18.29 12.82
CA LYS A 276 3.23 -19.27 12.01
C LYS A 276 4.15 -20.34 11.41
N ARG A 277 5.41 -20.00 11.11
CA ARG A 277 6.39 -20.91 10.48
C ARG A 277 7.27 -21.64 11.46
N HIS A 278 7.61 -21.03 12.59
CA HIS A 278 8.65 -21.51 13.51
C HIS A 278 8.18 -21.71 14.95
N GLY A 279 6.88 -21.46 15.25
CA GLY A 279 6.38 -21.47 16.62
C GLY A 279 6.86 -20.28 17.45
N ASP A 280 6.88 -20.43 18.76
CA ASP A 280 7.24 -19.37 19.71
C ASP A 280 8.75 -19.24 19.99
N ASP A 281 9.60 -19.94 19.25
CA ASP A 281 11.05 -19.79 19.36
C ASP A 281 11.54 -18.57 18.56
N TYR A 282 11.78 -17.48 19.26
CA TYR A 282 12.27 -16.21 18.69
C TYR A 282 13.79 -16.08 18.62
N ALA A 283 14.55 -17.03 19.19
CA ALA A 283 16.00 -16.94 19.26
C ALA A 283 16.68 -16.72 17.90
N TRP A 284 16.08 -17.28 16.85
CA TRP A 284 16.58 -17.22 15.49
C TRP A 284 15.87 -16.17 14.59
N PHE A 285 15.01 -15.34 15.17
CA PHE A 285 14.27 -14.34 14.36
C PHE A 285 15.22 -13.41 13.64
N ALA A 286 16.18 -12.82 14.33
CA ALA A 286 17.13 -11.89 13.76
C ALA A 286 18.06 -12.53 12.71
N GLU A 287 18.45 -13.79 12.88
CA GLU A 287 19.33 -14.50 11.94
C GLU A 287 18.60 -14.97 10.67
N ARG A 288 17.31 -15.29 10.78
CA ARG A 288 16.49 -15.79 9.67
C ARG A 288 15.78 -14.69 8.89
N GLN A 289 15.74 -13.47 9.43
CA GLN A 289 15.19 -12.30 8.77
C GLN A 289 16.35 -11.36 8.41
N ASN A 290 16.55 -11.09 7.14
CA ASN A 290 17.61 -10.19 6.69
C ASN A 290 17.12 -8.76 6.57
N SER A 291 17.88 -7.89 7.17
CA SER A 291 18.01 -6.45 6.99
C SER A 291 16.75 -5.64 6.69
N PHE A 292 16.52 -4.71 7.60
CA PHE A 292 15.62 -3.57 7.40
C PHE A 292 16.37 -2.47 6.67
N THR A 293 15.82 -1.99 5.60
CA THR A 293 16.19 -0.69 5.08
C THR A 293 14.99 0.23 5.28
N THR A 294 15.16 1.29 6.04
CA THR A 294 14.12 2.29 6.24
C THR A 294 14.47 3.53 5.45
N SER A 295 13.61 3.93 4.56
CA SER A 295 13.62 5.26 3.99
C SER A 295 12.48 6.09 4.61
N VAL A 296 12.59 6.30 5.92
CA VAL A 296 11.69 7.21 6.63
C VAL A 296 12.39 8.56 6.65
N GLY A 297 12.06 9.42 5.69
CA GLY A 297 12.55 10.80 5.66
C GLY A 297 12.01 11.56 6.85
N VAL A 298 12.83 11.71 7.90
CA VAL A 298 12.62 12.72 8.93
C VAL A 298 13.52 13.88 8.60
N PRO A 299 13.02 15.07 8.28
CA PRO A 299 13.86 16.25 8.22
C PRO A 299 14.56 16.44 9.57
N GLY A 300 15.89 16.23 9.63
CA GLY A 300 16.71 16.47 10.80
C GLY A 300 17.13 15.27 11.65
N TYR A 301 16.74 14.04 11.35
CA TYR A 301 17.25 12.86 12.04
C TYR A 301 17.94 11.89 11.07
N SER A 302 19.23 11.99 11.01
CA SER A 302 20.09 11.03 10.33
C SER A 302 20.50 9.94 11.32
N SER A 303 19.67 8.97 11.63
CA SER A 303 20.16 7.67 12.06
C SER A 303 19.05 6.65 12.20
N SER A 304 19.17 5.56 11.49
CA SER A 304 18.44 4.31 11.63
C SER A 304 18.54 3.66 13.04
N ARG A 305 19.39 4.19 13.91
CA ARG A 305 19.60 3.68 15.28
C ARG A 305 18.53 4.11 16.30
N SER A 306 17.84 5.22 16.10
CA SER A 306 16.94 5.76 17.12
C SER A 306 15.52 5.17 17.13
N LEU A 307 15.09 4.52 16.04
CA LEU A 307 13.74 3.95 15.96
C LEU A 307 13.62 2.63 16.73
N ALA A 308 14.66 1.80 16.70
CA ALA A 308 14.65 0.52 17.43
C ALA A 308 14.73 0.70 18.96
N SER A 309 15.40 1.76 19.44
CA SER A 309 15.51 2.06 20.88
C SER A 309 14.30 2.79 21.46
N SER A 310 13.41 3.32 20.64
CA SER A 310 12.20 4.04 21.07
C SER A 310 10.91 3.21 21.02
N LEU A 311 10.98 1.95 20.58
CA LEU A 311 9.83 1.06 20.63
C LEU A 311 9.57 0.68 22.08
N PRO A 312 8.37 0.94 22.63
CA PRO A 312 8.04 0.52 23.98
C PRO A 312 8.07 -1.01 24.05
N THR A 313 8.64 -1.54 25.13
CA THR A 313 8.68 -2.97 25.46
C THR A 313 7.31 -3.65 25.44
N SER A 314 6.22 -2.88 25.43
CA SER A 314 4.84 -3.38 25.28
C SER A 314 4.49 -3.89 23.88
N VAL A 315 5.29 -3.64 22.85
CA VAL A 315 5.12 -4.23 21.50
C VAL A 315 5.51 -5.71 21.52
N PHE A 316 6.41 -6.05 22.41
CA PHE A 316 6.82 -7.43 22.69
C PHE A 316 6.23 -7.76 24.06
N GLY A 317 5.24 -8.61 24.17
CA GLY A 317 4.69 -9.00 25.48
C GLY A 317 5.83 -9.28 26.48
N SER A 318 5.52 -9.18 27.77
CA SER A 318 6.44 -9.16 28.94
C SER A 318 7.34 -10.38 29.14
N ALA A 319 7.80 -11.04 28.10
CA ALA A 319 8.75 -12.15 28.17
C ALA A 319 9.96 -11.82 27.33
N ASP A 320 11.09 -11.59 28.00
CA ASP A 320 12.48 -11.57 27.55
C ASP A 320 12.72 -11.27 26.04
N CYS A 321 12.74 -10.00 25.69
CA CYS A 321 13.11 -9.57 24.35
C CYS A 321 14.63 -9.57 24.20
N PRO A 322 15.23 -10.39 23.31
CA PRO A 322 16.68 -10.44 23.09
C PRO A 322 17.26 -9.18 22.43
N PHE A 323 16.44 -8.14 22.21
CA PHE A 323 16.87 -6.91 21.54
C PHE A 323 17.52 -5.85 22.45
N SER A 324 17.71 -6.12 23.74
CA SER A 324 18.32 -5.13 24.66
C SER A 324 19.84 -4.95 24.49
N SER A 325 20.53 -5.74 23.67
CA SER A 325 21.98 -5.67 23.53
C SER A 325 22.56 -5.96 22.13
N ALA A 326 21.75 -6.06 21.08
CA ALA A 326 22.30 -6.28 19.74
C ALA A 326 22.66 -4.96 19.08
N SER A 327 23.97 -4.69 18.99
CA SER A 327 24.54 -3.70 18.10
C SER A 327 24.22 -4.04 16.66
N PHE A 328 23.36 -3.26 16.02
CA PHE A 328 23.15 -3.34 14.58
C PHE A 328 24.29 -2.56 13.88
N CYS A 329 25.19 -3.29 13.22
CA CYS A 329 26.03 -2.77 12.14
C CYS A 329 25.26 -2.77 10.82
#